data_c0b00b9a914df376de1b7892b2dcbffe
#
_entry.id   c0b00b9a914df376de1b7892b2dcbffe
#
_cell.length_a   1.000
_cell.length_b   1.000
_cell.length_c   1.000
_cell.angle_alpha   90.00
_cell.angle_beta   90.00
_cell.angle_gamma   90.00
#
_symmetry.space_group_name_H-M   'P 1'
#
loop_
_entity.id
_entity.type
_entity.pdbx_description
1 polymer ?
#
loop_
_entity_poly.entity_id
_entity_poly.type
_entity_poly.pdbx_seq_one_letter_code
_entity_poly.pdbx_strand_id
1 'polypeptide(L)'
;MKKWVISDVIVFSLFWGTIPVVAQDVKSERPNFVWFMTEDVSSYFLSIYNEGQFGAATPHVEELARNGLVFNNAYSNAPVSSAARSTLITGCYAPRIGVHLHRKMEEVPMPEGLHMFPYYLRATGYHTSNAAKTDYNCFLDKEAWDIVSGKIGAWRIRPDKDMPFFHVRTCAVTHESSLHFSEEKMHESHPATWPDSIYIHPNHPDTELFRYTYASFYNRISESDAELGRLIAMLEEDGELDNTFIFYFGDNGGALPGSKGYTTETGLRVPLVVYIPERWRDKLPLQVGTRVDGMVSFVDFGPTLLRLAGIDVPEGMDGIPFLGDDISLDNLNGRNEVFGYGDRFDELYAFNRTIRKGRFKYSRNFQPYHPKSLYAAYRYKQAAFREWKRLYVNGELNTVQSRFFLPQGAEELYDLSKDPYETNNLARQPMYKEILLEMRKALREFMVEKSDLGVFPECVWLEEGKNNPSLYGSRHRSSIRRYLDIADLELCDSENTAVRKKVRRALESEDPIERYWGATVCAFWGDRAGFASLQLSRLVQDEVAYVASRAIVAMSRLQGKVLNDAMIGVWKRAEGIPEKLSVLNDMAFLRESFENCHFEFEQSNETKLFPCNEIEWRVKYLSEDF
;
A
#
# COMPACT_ATOMS: atom_id res chain seq x y z
N MET A 1 38.96 81.04 62.03
CA MET A 1 37.79 80.70 62.79
C MET A 1 36.75 80.15 61.89
N LYS A 2 36.76 78.86 61.61
CA LYS A 2 35.68 78.18 60.92
C LYS A 2 35.53 76.77 61.53
N LYS A 3 34.38 76.50 62.10
CA LYS A 3 34.03 75.23 62.73
C LYS A 3 33.69 74.26 61.60
N TRP A 4 34.25 73.06 61.68
CA TRP A 4 33.87 71.94 60.84
C TRP A 4 32.88 71.07 61.60
N VAL A 5 31.74 70.81 61.04
CA VAL A 5 30.75 69.84 61.49
C VAL A 5 31.03 68.54 60.78
N ILE A 6 31.32 67.49 61.59
CA ILE A 6 31.46 66.11 61.09
C ILE A 6 30.06 65.50 61.05
N SER A 7 29.62 65.06 59.89
CA SER A 7 28.34 64.37 59.69
C SER A 7 28.65 62.87 59.54
N ASP A 8 28.13 62.05 60.47
CA ASP A 8 28.24 60.60 60.44
C ASP A 8 27.35 60.03 59.36
N VAL A 9 27.95 59.30 58.37
CA VAL A 9 27.26 58.52 57.38
C VAL A 9 27.23 57.07 57.88
N ILE A 10 26.01 56.59 58.22
CA ILE A 10 25.75 55.19 58.51
C ILE A 10 25.57 54.46 57.17
N VAL A 11 26.51 53.57 56.84
CA VAL A 11 26.42 52.67 55.67
C VAL A 11 25.64 51.44 56.08
N PHE A 12 24.41 51.29 55.59
CA PHE A 12 23.66 50.05 55.63
C PHE A 12 24.15 49.12 54.55
N SER A 13 24.86 48.05 54.87
CA SER A 13 25.23 46.95 53.98
C SER A 13 24.02 46.03 53.85
N LEU A 14 23.35 46.12 52.70
CA LEU A 14 22.35 45.14 52.23
C LEU A 14 23.10 43.89 51.76
N PHE A 15 23.11 42.82 52.54
CA PHE A 15 23.47 41.47 52.10
C PHE A 15 22.36 40.95 51.21
N TRP A 16 22.59 40.98 49.92
CA TRP A 16 21.78 40.19 48.95
C TRP A 16 22.29 38.76 48.99
N GLY A 17 21.59 37.87 49.72
CA GLY A 17 21.77 36.44 49.60
C GLY A 17 21.28 35.97 48.19
N THR A 18 22.21 35.65 47.32
CA THR A 18 21.89 34.91 46.10
C THR A 18 21.51 33.49 46.48
N ILE A 19 20.20 33.19 46.46
CA ILE A 19 19.72 31.81 46.46
C ILE A 19 20.16 31.23 45.12
N PRO A 20 20.98 30.15 45.08
CA PRO A 20 21.23 29.48 43.81
C PRO A 20 19.91 28.86 43.36
N VAL A 21 19.31 29.41 42.33
CA VAL A 21 18.29 28.70 41.55
C VAL A 21 19.06 27.56 40.89
N VAL A 22 19.02 26.39 41.50
CA VAL A 22 19.35 25.13 40.82
C VAL A 22 18.28 25.00 39.77
N ALA A 23 18.60 25.39 38.55
CA ALA A 23 17.84 24.96 37.39
C ALA A 23 17.93 23.42 37.41
N GLN A 24 16.94 22.75 37.95
CA GLN A 24 16.70 21.36 37.59
C GLN A 24 16.47 21.39 36.07
N ASP A 25 17.46 20.89 35.36
CA ASP A 25 17.21 20.40 34.01
C ASP A 25 16.07 19.38 34.15
N VAL A 26 14.84 19.83 33.97
CA VAL A 26 13.69 18.96 33.76
C VAL A 26 13.98 18.33 32.39
N LYS A 27 14.71 17.19 32.42
CA LYS A 27 14.78 16.33 31.24
C LYS A 27 13.34 16.19 30.78
N SER A 28 13.01 16.78 29.63
CA SER A 28 11.70 16.65 29.01
C SER A 28 11.41 15.15 28.93
N GLU A 29 10.41 14.71 29.66
CA GLU A 29 9.98 13.32 29.67
C GLU A 29 9.58 12.98 28.25
N ARG A 30 10.25 12.00 27.62
CA ARG A 30 10.00 11.57 26.25
C ARG A 30 9.53 10.12 26.23
N PRO A 31 8.48 9.78 25.44
CA PRO A 31 7.98 8.41 25.37
C PRO A 31 8.92 7.52 24.58
N ASN A 32 8.87 6.23 24.87
CA ASN A 32 9.38 5.20 23.99
C ASN A 32 8.30 4.78 22.99
N PHE A 33 8.72 4.21 21.85
CA PHE A 33 7.82 3.71 20.83
C PHE A 33 8.19 2.30 20.41
N VAL A 34 7.18 1.45 20.28
CA VAL A 34 7.28 0.13 19.67
C VAL A 34 6.25 0.01 18.56
N TRP A 35 6.69 -0.36 17.36
CA TRP A 35 5.83 -0.86 16.30
C TRP A 35 5.91 -2.38 16.28
N PHE A 36 4.81 -3.04 16.60
CA PHE A 36 4.63 -4.46 16.37
C PHE A 36 3.80 -4.64 15.10
N MET A 37 4.48 -5.00 14.03
CA MET A 37 3.92 -5.07 12.69
C MET A 37 3.75 -6.53 12.29
N THR A 38 2.51 -6.95 11.97
CA THR A 38 2.23 -8.26 11.39
C THR A 38 2.28 -8.18 9.87
N GLU A 39 2.79 -9.20 9.19
CA GLU A 39 2.74 -9.24 7.74
C GLU A 39 1.38 -9.75 7.25
N ASP A 40 0.84 -9.11 6.21
CA ASP A 40 -0.36 -9.54 5.46
C ASP A 40 -1.61 -9.77 6.34
N VAL A 41 -1.92 -8.85 7.26
CA VAL A 41 -3.09 -8.97 8.14
C VAL A 41 -4.04 -7.79 7.96
N SER A 42 -5.28 -8.08 7.56
CA SER A 42 -6.37 -7.11 7.54
C SER A 42 -7.23 -7.19 8.80
N SER A 43 -7.83 -6.07 9.20
CA SER A 43 -8.78 -6.00 10.31
C SER A 43 -9.98 -6.96 10.15
N TYR A 44 -10.33 -7.32 8.92
CA TYR A 44 -11.41 -8.28 8.61
C TYR A 44 -11.19 -9.68 9.19
N PHE A 45 -9.95 -10.03 9.56
CA PHE A 45 -9.60 -11.37 10.03
C PHE A 45 -9.37 -11.45 11.55
N LEU A 46 -9.56 -10.35 12.30
CA LEU A 46 -9.46 -10.32 13.76
C LEU A 46 -10.85 -10.20 14.40
N SER A 47 -11.12 -11.01 15.42
CA SER A 47 -12.40 -11.02 16.14
C SER A 47 -12.77 -9.67 16.77
N ILE A 48 -11.77 -8.92 17.26
CA ILE A 48 -11.96 -7.59 17.87
C ILE A 48 -12.60 -6.56 16.91
N TYR A 49 -12.46 -6.74 15.57
CA TYR A 49 -13.07 -5.86 14.56
C TYR A 49 -14.41 -6.39 14.04
N ASN A 50 -14.82 -7.59 14.43
CA ASN A 50 -16.02 -8.29 14.00
C ASN A 50 -16.97 -8.58 15.18
N GLU A 51 -16.94 -7.74 16.24
CA GLU A 51 -17.79 -7.88 17.43
C GLU A 51 -17.68 -9.28 18.11
N GLY A 52 -16.55 -9.96 17.92
CA GLY A 52 -16.30 -11.30 18.44
C GLY A 52 -17.04 -12.43 17.69
N GLN A 53 -17.74 -12.13 16.59
CA GLN A 53 -18.57 -13.13 15.89
C GLN A 53 -17.71 -14.08 15.03
N PHE A 54 -16.64 -13.58 14.42
CA PHE A 54 -15.70 -14.37 13.60
C PHE A 54 -14.32 -13.70 13.55
N GLY A 55 -13.35 -14.42 13.03
CA GLY A 55 -11.94 -13.98 12.95
C GLY A 55 -11.06 -14.66 14.00
N ALA A 56 -9.77 -14.43 13.92
CA ALA A 56 -8.80 -14.97 14.86
C ALA A 56 -8.96 -14.31 16.24
N ALA A 57 -8.87 -15.12 17.30
CA ALA A 57 -8.79 -14.63 18.67
C ALA A 57 -7.38 -14.07 18.93
N THR A 58 -7.31 -12.85 19.47
CA THR A 58 -6.07 -12.12 19.72
C THR A 58 -6.08 -11.49 21.12
N PRO A 59 -5.96 -12.30 22.21
CA PRO A 59 -6.12 -11.83 23.58
C PRO A 59 -5.13 -10.73 23.98
N HIS A 60 -3.89 -10.74 23.46
CA HIS A 60 -2.91 -9.70 23.76
C HIS A 60 -3.21 -8.39 23.01
N VAL A 61 -3.71 -8.45 21.78
CA VAL A 61 -4.24 -7.26 21.07
C VAL A 61 -5.45 -6.68 21.81
N GLU A 62 -6.35 -7.53 22.31
CA GLU A 62 -7.50 -7.10 23.11
C GLU A 62 -7.07 -6.47 24.46
N GLU A 63 -5.98 -6.95 25.06
CA GLU A 63 -5.37 -6.33 26.24
C GLU A 63 -4.84 -4.94 25.94
N LEU A 64 -4.09 -4.77 24.83
CA LEU A 64 -3.65 -3.44 24.37
C LEU A 64 -4.84 -2.52 24.12
N ALA A 65 -5.93 -3.03 23.53
CA ALA A 65 -7.14 -2.27 23.21
C ALA A 65 -7.83 -1.72 24.48
N ARG A 66 -7.90 -2.52 25.55
CA ARG A 66 -8.46 -2.07 26.85
C ARG A 66 -7.67 -0.92 27.46
N ASN A 67 -6.37 -0.87 27.19
CA ASN A 67 -5.44 0.13 27.72
C ASN A 67 -4.98 1.15 26.65
N GLY A 68 -5.71 1.27 25.55
CA GLY A 68 -5.33 2.11 24.41
C GLY A 68 -6.51 2.53 23.56
N LEU A 69 -6.27 2.71 22.28
CA LEU A 69 -7.25 3.12 21.28
C LEU A 69 -7.34 2.03 20.18
N VAL A 70 -8.55 1.77 19.70
CA VAL A 70 -8.81 0.90 18.54
C VAL A 70 -9.26 1.77 17.38
N PHE A 71 -8.52 1.78 16.28
CA PHE A 71 -8.88 2.51 15.08
C PHE A 71 -9.69 1.60 14.16
N ASN A 72 -10.98 1.91 13.98
CA ASN A 72 -11.86 1.12 13.13
C ASN A 72 -11.50 1.25 11.64
N ASN A 73 -10.87 2.33 11.22
CA ASN A 73 -10.58 2.66 9.83
C ASN A 73 -9.12 3.08 9.63
N ALA A 74 -8.20 2.11 9.73
CA ALA A 74 -6.78 2.31 9.41
C ALA A 74 -6.41 1.65 8.07
N TYR A 75 -5.53 2.30 7.28
CA TYR A 75 -5.22 1.89 5.90
C TYR A 75 -3.72 1.91 5.61
N SER A 76 -3.25 0.91 4.86
CA SER A 76 -1.84 0.79 4.45
C SER A 76 -1.47 1.68 3.24
N ASN A 77 -2.41 2.39 2.62
CA ASN A 77 -2.31 3.09 1.35
C ASN A 77 -1.99 2.19 0.13
N ALA A 78 -1.18 1.14 0.29
CA ALA A 78 -0.88 0.16 -0.74
C ALA A 78 -1.14 -1.27 -0.25
N PRO A 79 -1.62 -2.19 -1.12
CA PRO A 79 -1.96 -3.56 -0.72
C PRO A 79 -0.77 -4.52 -0.78
N VAL A 80 0.47 -4.02 -0.72
CA VAL A 80 1.71 -4.79 -0.81
C VAL A 80 2.78 -4.22 0.11
N SER A 81 3.58 -5.11 0.71
CA SER A 81 4.54 -4.76 1.76
C SER A 81 5.50 -3.64 1.37
N SER A 82 6.21 -3.72 0.23
CA SER A 82 7.27 -2.76 -0.06
C SER A 82 6.76 -1.34 -0.31
N ALA A 83 5.65 -1.17 -1.03
CA ALA A 83 5.05 0.15 -1.27
C ALA A 83 4.40 0.72 0.01
N ALA A 84 3.71 -0.13 0.79
CA ALA A 84 3.11 0.26 2.06
C ALA A 84 4.18 0.65 3.10
N ARG A 85 5.23 -0.18 3.27
CA ARG A 85 6.34 0.10 4.19
C ARG A 85 7.15 1.33 3.78
N SER A 86 7.29 1.58 2.46
CA SER A 86 7.91 2.80 1.96
C SER A 86 7.08 4.04 2.31
N THR A 87 5.76 3.98 2.16
CA THR A 87 4.85 5.05 2.60
C THR A 87 4.98 5.30 4.10
N LEU A 88 4.95 4.23 4.90
CA LEU A 88 5.02 4.24 6.35
C LEU A 88 6.30 4.91 6.87
N ILE A 89 7.47 4.55 6.31
CA ILE A 89 8.77 5.01 6.82
C ILE A 89 9.13 6.41 6.34
N THR A 90 8.57 6.84 5.19
CA THR A 90 8.88 8.16 4.59
C THR A 90 7.88 9.24 4.96
N GLY A 91 6.67 8.87 5.41
CA GLY A 91 5.57 9.81 5.59
C GLY A 91 5.10 10.47 4.28
N CYS A 92 5.39 9.83 3.13
CA CYS A 92 5.06 10.32 1.80
C CYS A 92 4.21 9.33 1.03
N TYR A 93 3.29 9.81 0.20
CA TYR A 93 2.58 8.92 -0.74
C TYR A 93 3.56 8.32 -1.75
N ALA A 94 3.60 6.99 -1.81
CA ALA A 94 4.56 6.25 -2.63
C ALA A 94 4.55 6.63 -4.13
N PRO A 95 3.39 6.89 -4.79
CA PRO A 95 3.36 7.34 -6.18
C PRO A 95 4.04 8.69 -6.42
N ARG A 96 4.08 9.58 -5.41
CA ARG A 96 4.74 10.89 -5.50
C ARG A 96 6.26 10.80 -5.54
N ILE A 97 6.81 9.81 -4.82
CA ILE A 97 8.25 9.67 -4.62
C ILE A 97 8.85 8.47 -5.36
N GLY A 98 8.07 7.79 -6.24
CA GLY A 98 8.55 6.71 -7.08
C GLY A 98 8.77 5.36 -6.39
N VAL A 99 8.12 5.11 -5.23
CA VAL A 99 8.30 3.87 -4.45
C VAL A 99 7.05 2.98 -4.41
N HIS A 100 6.14 3.16 -5.36
CA HIS A 100 4.82 2.52 -5.41
C HIS A 100 4.78 1.13 -6.03
N LEU A 101 5.84 0.68 -6.66
CA LEU A 101 5.91 -0.61 -7.37
C LEU A 101 6.44 -1.73 -6.46
N HIS A 102 5.89 -2.88 -6.52
CA HIS A 102 6.36 -4.05 -5.78
C HIS A 102 7.00 -5.09 -6.74
N ARG A 103 8.20 -5.55 -6.58
CA ARG A 103 9.30 -5.00 -5.83
C ARG A 103 10.04 -4.05 -6.75
N LYS A 104 10.80 -3.12 -6.17
CA LYS A 104 11.60 -2.18 -6.97
C LYS A 104 12.50 -2.89 -7.98
N MET A 105 12.53 -2.41 -9.21
CA MET A 105 13.55 -2.79 -10.19
C MET A 105 14.83 -2.01 -9.96
N GLU A 106 14.71 -0.75 -9.52
CA GLU A 106 15.79 0.10 -9.08
C GLU A 106 15.40 0.83 -7.79
N GLU A 107 16.37 1.02 -6.88
CA GLU A 107 16.18 1.87 -5.72
C GLU A 107 16.23 3.34 -6.14
N VAL A 108 15.38 4.13 -5.50
CA VAL A 108 15.35 5.58 -5.75
C VAL A 108 15.75 6.36 -4.48
N PRO A 109 16.26 7.58 -4.60
CA PRO A 109 16.59 8.39 -3.44
C PRO A 109 15.31 8.91 -2.75
N MET A 110 15.45 9.29 -1.47
CA MET A 110 14.47 10.14 -0.79
C MET A 110 14.35 11.49 -1.50
N PRO A 111 13.20 12.17 -1.42
CA PRO A 111 13.09 13.57 -1.84
C PRO A 111 14.20 14.42 -1.22
N GLU A 112 14.71 15.39 -1.97
CA GLU A 112 15.79 16.27 -1.52
C GLU A 112 15.44 16.97 -0.20
N GLY A 113 16.35 16.89 0.78
CA GLY A 113 16.16 17.49 2.11
C GLY A 113 15.25 16.71 3.05
N LEU A 114 14.73 15.55 2.63
CA LEU A 114 13.88 14.70 3.45
C LEU A 114 14.58 13.38 3.76
N HIS A 115 14.47 12.96 5.02
CA HIS A 115 14.95 11.69 5.53
C HIS A 115 13.79 10.75 5.89
N MET A 116 14.07 9.45 6.03
CA MET A 116 13.14 8.54 6.68
C MET A 116 12.87 9.02 8.11
N PHE A 117 11.62 8.96 8.59
CA PHE A 117 11.27 9.61 9.86
C PHE A 117 12.10 9.16 11.08
N PRO A 118 12.63 7.93 11.18
CA PRO A 118 13.46 7.54 12.33
C PRO A 118 14.78 8.34 12.44
N TYR A 119 15.27 8.90 11.32
CA TYR A 119 16.39 9.82 11.33
C TYR A 119 16.16 10.99 12.29
N TYR A 120 14.96 11.60 12.24
CA TYR A 120 14.64 12.75 13.10
C TYR A 120 14.52 12.36 14.57
N LEU A 121 14.00 11.17 14.86
CA LEU A 121 14.02 10.62 16.23
C LEU A 121 15.46 10.44 16.71
N ARG A 122 16.30 9.79 15.90
CA ARG A 122 17.72 9.53 16.24
C ARG A 122 18.51 10.83 16.41
N ALA A 123 18.31 11.83 15.54
CA ALA A 123 18.94 13.14 15.65
C ALA A 123 18.60 13.88 16.94
N THR A 124 17.46 13.56 17.57
CA THR A 124 17.06 14.11 18.87
C THR A 124 17.42 13.20 20.06
N GLY A 125 18.20 12.14 19.83
CA GLY A 125 18.74 11.28 20.88
C GLY A 125 17.90 10.04 21.22
N TYR A 126 17.02 9.57 20.31
CA TYR A 126 16.41 8.26 20.42
C TYR A 126 17.38 7.17 19.95
N HIS A 127 17.34 6.02 20.62
CA HIS A 127 17.93 4.80 20.09
C HIS A 127 16.93 4.14 19.13
N THR A 128 17.31 3.97 17.86
CA THR A 128 16.44 3.46 16.81
C THR A 128 16.83 2.05 16.36
N SER A 129 15.89 1.12 16.32
CA SER A 129 16.15 -0.27 15.93
C SER A 129 15.01 -0.88 15.13
N ASN A 130 15.38 -1.65 14.10
CA ASN A 130 14.44 -2.38 13.26
C ASN A 130 14.81 -3.87 13.25
N ALA A 131 13.93 -4.71 13.80
CA ALA A 131 14.10 -6.14 13.89
C ALA A 131 13.28 -6.85 12.81
N ALA A 132 13.94 -7.53 11.92
CA ALA A 132 13.56 -8.42 10.87
C ALA A 132 13.49 -7.82 9.45
N LYS A 133 12.57 -6.92 9.13
CA LYS A 133 12.29 -6.57 7.73
C LYS A 133 12.24 -5.06 7.51
N THR A 134 12.95 -4.56 6.51
CA THR A 134 12.83 -3.20 5.97
C THR A 134 11.92 -3.16 4.75
N ASP A 135 12.29 -3.82 3.67
CA ASP A 135 11.55 -3.94 2.41
C ASP A 135 11.16 -2.57 1.80
N TYR A 136 12.04 -1.57 1.93
CA TYR A 136 11.81 -0.23 1.38
C TYR A 136 12.24 -0.15 -0.08
N ASN A 137 11.47 0.55 -0.91
CA ASN A 137 11.76 0.77 -2.33
C ASN A 137 12.69 1.98 -2.58
N CYS A 138 13.08 2.70 -1.56
CA CYS A 138 14.09 3.76 -1.61
C CYS A 138 15.40 3.32 -0.96
N PHE A 139 16.48 4.05 -1.25
CA PHE A 139 17.76 3.81 -0.58
C PHE A 139 17.57 3.85 0.94
N LEU A 140 18.12 2.84 1.61
CA LEU A 140 18.09 2.80 3.06
C LEU A 140 18.89 3.99 3.61
N ASP A 141 18.22 4.84 4.35
CA ASP A 141 18.86 5.92 5.11
C ASP A 141 19.66 5.30 6.27
N LYS A 142 21.00 5.29 6.10
CA LYS A 142 21.92 4.70 7.08
C LYS A 142 21.94 5.45 8.41
N GLU A 143 21.49 6.69 8.40
CA GLU A 143 21.42 7.52 9.61
C GLU A 143 20.07 7.37 10.35
N ALA A 144 19.10 6.67 9.77
CA ALA A 144 17.80 6.43 10.38
C ALA A 144 17.84 5.38 11.50
N TRP A 145 18.79 4.46 11.46
CA TRP A 145 18.83 3.30 12.36
C TRP A 145 20.19 3.13 13.03
N ASP A 146 20.18 2.94 14.37
CA ASP A 146 21.37 2.47 15.11
C ASP A 146 21.57 0.97 14.90
N ILE A 147 20.47 0.20 14.81
CA ILE A 147 20.51 -1.24 14.62
C ILE A 147 19.46 -1.69 13.59
N VAL A 148 19.91 -2.43 12.57
CA VAL A 148 19.07 -3.23 11.70
C VAL A 148 19.42 -4.69 11.95
N SER A 149 18.67 -5.37 12.84
CA SER A 149 18.95 -6.77 13.18
C SER A 149 17.64 -7.52 13.50
N GLY A 150 17.67 -8.85 13.31
CA GLY A 150 16.53 -9.72 13.58
C GLY A 150 16.18 -9.96 15.07
N LYS A 151 16.78 -9.24 16.02
CA LYS A 151 16.56 -9.46 17.46
C LYS A 151 15.39 -8.65 17.99
N ILE A 152 14.41 -9.33 18.58
CA ILE A 152 13.40 -8.72 19.44
C ILE A 152 14.07 -8.14 20.68
N GLY A 153 13.59 -7.00 21.17
CA GLY A 153 14.14 -6.39 22.38
C GLY A 153 15.48 -5.67 22.18
N ALA A 154 15.75 -5.17 20.95
CA ALA A 154 17.00 -4.46 20.66
C ALA A 154 17.15 -3.14 21.46
N TRP A 155 16.10 -2.62 22.11
CA TRP A 155 16.22 -1.50 23.06
C TRP A 155 17.13 -1.82 24.27
N ARG A 156 17.30 -3.11 24.63
CA ARG A 156 18.14 -3.56 25.77
C ARG A 156 19.63 -3.28 25.58
N ILE A 157 20.07 -3.07 24.33
CA ILE A 157 21.47 -2.80 24.01
C ILE A 157 21.74 -1.33 23.67
N ARG A 158 20.81 -0.42 23.99
CA ARG A 158 21.04 1.01 23.87
C ARG A 158 22.17 1.46 24.79
N PRO A 159 23.00 2.43 24.38
CA PRO A 159 24.18 2.85 25.15
C PRO A 159 23.87 3.36 26.57
N ASP A 160 22.72 3.99 26.73
CA ASP A 160 22.25 4.53 28.02
C ASP A 160 20.79 4.08 28.21
N LYS A 161 20.49 3.54 29.41
CA LYS A 161 19.12 3.10 29.75
C LYS A 161 18.11 4.26 29.86
N ASP A 162 18.58 5.47 30.13
CA ASP A 162 17.74 6.67 30.16
C ASP A 162 17.44 7.23 28.76
N MET A 163 18.11 6.73 27.71
CA MET A 163 17.86 7.12 26.33
C MET A 163 16.50 6.56 25.86
N PRO A 164 15.58 7.39 25.36
CA PRO A 164 14.33 6.89 24.79
C PRO A 164 14.62 6.06 23.54
N PHE A 165 13.70 5.15 23.17
CA PHE A 165 13.91 4.28 22.02
C PHE A 165 12.70 4.24 21.10
N PHE A 166 12.98 3.94 19.82
CA PHE A 166 12.03 3.51 18.83
C PHE A 166 12.44 2.12 18.31
N HIS A 167 11.59 1.13 18.52
CA HIS A 167 11.82 -0.24 18.13
C HIS A 167 10.73 -0.74 17.17
N VAL A 168 11.14 -1.26 16.01
CA VAL A 168 10.24 -1.94 15.08
C VAL A 168 10.45 -3.45 15.15
N ARG A 169 9.37 -4.19 15.38
CA ARG A 169 9.33 -5.63 15.28
C ARG A 169 8.36 -6.04 14.18
N THR A 170 8.84 -6.71 13.14
CA THR A 170 8.01 -7.39 12.15
C THR A 170 7.84 -8.85 12.52
N CYS A 171 6.59 -9.30 12.63
CA CYS A 171 6.23 -10.70 12.82
C CYS A 171 5.81 -11.30 11.47
N ALA A 172 6.63 -12.21 10.93
CA ALA A 172 6.48 -12.76 9.58
C ALA A 172 5.65 -14.06 9.53
N VAL A 173 5.16 -14.56 10.66
CA VAL A 173 4.44 -15.86 10.69
C VAL A 173 3.13 -15.82 9.90
N THR A 174 2.54 -14.65 9.72
CA THR A 174 1.29 -14.40 8.99
C THR A 174 1.48 -14.11 7.50
N HIS A 175 2.76 -14.00 7.03
CA HIS A 175 3.06 -13.72 5.63
C HIS A 175 2.40 -14.74 4.68
N GLU A 176 1.98 -14.30 3.50
CA GLU A 176 1.29 -15.09 2.47
C GLU A 176 1.93 -16.46 2.21
N SER A 177 3.27 -16.56 2.29
CA SER A 177 3.97 -17.83 2.10
C SER A 177 3.62 -18.89 3.14
N SER A 178 3.06 -18.52 4.29
CA SER A 178 2.59 -19.48 5.30
C SER A 178 1.37 -20.28 4.82
N LEU A 179 0.70 -19.80 3.76
CA LEU A 179 -0.44 -20.44 3.11
C LEU A 179 -0.06 -21.17 1.80
N HIS A 180 1.25 -21.27 1.47
CA HIS A 180 1.77 -22.05 0.34
C HIS A 180 1.93 -23.53 0.72
N PHE A 181 0.83 -24.17 1.07
CA PHE A 181 0.80 -25.62 1.34
C PHE A 181 0.18 -26.38 0.16
N SER A 182 0.46 -27.69 0.08
CA SER A 182 -0.19 -28.58 -0.88
C SER A 182 -1.52 -29.13 -0.32
N GLU A 183 -2.38 -29.60 -1.21
CA GLU A 183 -3.66 -30.21 -0.81
C GLU A 183 -3.45 -31.46 0.03
N GLU A 184 -2.37 -32.23 -0.21
CA GLU A 184 -2.01 -33.40 0.61
C GLU A 184 -1.78 -33.02 2.07
N LYS A 185 -1.12 -31.86 2.31
CA LYS A 185 -0.88 -31.35 3.66
C LYS A 185 -2.18 -31.05 4.42
N MET A 186 -3.23 -30.63 3.72
CA MET A 186 -4.54 -30.42 4.32
C MET A 186 -5.08 -31.72 4.96
N HIS A 187 -4.85 -32.86 4.32
CA HIS A 187 -5.30 -34.16 4.83
C HIS A 187 -4.41 -34.73 5.93
N GLU A 188 -3.16 -34.27 6.04
CA GLU A 188 -2.19 -34.75 7.04
C GLU A 188 -2.23 -33.96 8.36
N SER A 189 -2.69 -32.71 8.33
CA SER A 189 -2.65 -31.81 9.48
C SER A 189 -3.96 -31.08 9.70
N HIS A 190 -4.40 -31.04 10.97
CA HIS A 190 -5.59 -30.27 11.36
C HIS A 190 -5.16 -28.95 12.01
N PRO A 191 -5.67 -27.79 11.56
CA PRO A 191 -5.45 -26.53 12.24
C PRO A 191 -6.14 -26.53 13.61
N ALA A 192 -5.62 -25.76 14.57
CA ALA A 192 -6.21 -25.64 15.90
C ALA A 192 -7.61 -24.99 15.85
N THR A 193 -7.80 -24.03 14.94
CA THR A 193 -9.12 -23.48 14.64
C THR A 193 -9.91 -24.49 13.80
N TRP A 194 -11.13 -24.81 14.22
CA TRP A 194 -11.95 -25.80 13.53
C TRP A 194 -12.49 -25.25 12.20
N PRO A 195 -12.23 -25.87 11.04
CA PRO A 195 -12.63 -25.34 9.74
C PRO A 195 -14.12 -25.13 9.56
N ASP A 196 -14.95 -25.98 10.16
CA ASP A 196 -16.43 -25.90 10.02
C ASP A 196 -17.04 -24.67 10.69
N SER A 197 -16.34 -24.06 11.67
CA SER A 197 -16.79 -22.85 12.37
C SER A 197 -16.37 -21.56 11.67
N ILE A 198 -15.65 -21.65 10.55
CA ILE A 198 -15.10 -20.49 9.83
C ILE A 198 -16.18 -19.80 8.99
N TYR A 199 -16.28 -18.47 9.14
CA TYR A 199 -17.03 -17.63 8.22
C TYR A 199 -16.22 -17.39 6.95
N ILE A 200 -16.74 -17.82 5.81
CA ILE A 200 -16.14 -17.58 4.49
C ILE A 200 -16.71 -16.29 3.91
N HIS A 201 -15.82 -15.38 3.48
CA HIS A 201 -16.23 -14.13 2.84
C HIS A 201 -17.01 -14.43 1.54
N PRO A 202 -18.03 -13.64 1.19
CA PRO A 202 -18.93 -13.95 0.05
C PRO A 202 -18.23 -13.96 -1.31
N ASN A 203 -17.04 -13.36 -1.41
CA ASN A 203 -16.21 -13.36 -2.62
C ASN A 203 -15.52 -14.71 -2.88
N HIS A 204 -15.41 -15.58 -1.87
CA HIS A 204 -14.73 -16.87 -1.95
C HIS A 204 -15.71 -18.04 -2.04
N PRO A 205 -15.37 -19.12 -2.74
CA PRO A 205 -16.15 -20.35 -2.69
C PRO A 205 -16.04 -21.00 -1.31
N ASP A 206 -17.17 -21.53 -0.83
CA ASP A 206 -17.22 -22.24 0.44
C ASP A 206 -16.87 -23.73 0.23
N THR A 207 -15.58 -24.02 0.13
CA THR A 207 -15.02 -25.36 -0.04
C THR A 207 -14.21 -25.80 1.17
N GLU A 208 -13.92 -27.08 1.29
CA GLU A 208 -13.06 -27.62 2.34
C GLU A 208 -11.68 -26.96 2.32
N LEU A 209 -11.09 -26.77 1.12
CA LEU A 209 -9.77 -26.14 0.97
C LEU A 209 -9.78 -24.67 1.39
N PHE A 210 -10.81 -23.90 1.03
CA PHE A 210 -10.94 -22.51 1.50
C PHE A 210 -11.13 -22.45 3.01
N ARG A 211 -11.98 -23.29 3.61
CA ARG A 211 -12.17 -23.38 5.06
C ARG A 211 -10.87 -23.71 5.79
N TYR A 212 -10.11 -24.68 5.28
CA TYR A 212 -8.80 -25.02 5.82
C TYR A 212 -7.80 -23.86 5.69
N THR A 213 -7.80 -23.14 4.54
CA THR A 213 -6.91 -21.99 4.31
C THR A 213 -7.20 -20.87 5.30
N TYR A 214 -8.48 -20.54 5.52
CA TYR A 214 -8.89 -19.55 6.52
C TYR A 214 -8.48 -19.97 7.93
N ALA A 215 -8.77 -21.21 8.32
CA ALA A 215 -8.41 -21.75 9.64
C ALA A 215 -6.90 -21.70 9.88
N SER A 216 -6.11 -22.08 8.87
CA SER A 216 -4.66 -21.97 8.90
C SER A 216 -4.18 -20.54 9.09
N PHE A 217 -4.80 -19.59 8.39
CA PHE A 217 -4.46 -18.17 8.52
C PHE A 217 -4.80 -17.62 9.91
N TYR A 218 -5.97 -17.99 10.47
CA TYR A 218 -6.35 -17.59 11.83
C TYR A 218 -5.38 -18.12 12.88
N ASN A 219 -4.88 -19.35 12.72
CA ASN A 219 -3.84 -19.89 13.60
C ASN A 219 -2.55 -19.08 13.52
N ARG A 220 -2.12 -18.63 12.32
CA ARG A 220 -0.95 -17.78 12.16
C ARG A 220 -1.14 -16.41 12.84
N ILE A 221 -2.34 -15.85 12.77
CA ILE A 221 -2.65 -14.60 13.49
C ILE A 221 -2.55 -14.82 15.00
N SER A 222 -3.06 -15.92 15.53
CA SER A 222 -2.96 -16.26 16.96
C SER A 222 -1.50 -16.52 17.40
N GLU A 223 -0.66 -17.14 16.54
CA GLU A 223 0.79 -17.26 16.79
C GLU A 223 1.48 -15.91 16.87
N SER A 224 1.08 -14.97 15.99
CA SER A 224 1.57 -13.58 16.02
C SER A 224 1.14 -12.85 17.29
N ASP A 225 -0.09 -13.03 17.74
CA ASP A 225 -0.57 -12.45 19.01
C ASP A 225 0.23 -12.97 20.21
N ALA A 226 0.57 -14.26 20.23
CA ALA A 226 1.44 -14.83 21.26
C ALA A 226 2.86 -14.22 21.24
N GLU A 227 3.38 -13.83 20.06
CA GLU A 227 4.66 -13.11 19.97
C GLU A 227 4.55 -11.70 20.53
N LEU A 228 3.44 -11.00 20.27
CA LEU A 228 3.14 -9.71 20.87
C LEU A 228 3.12 -9.80 22.39
N GLY A 229 2.48 -10.83 22.95
CA GLY A 229 2.47 -11.08 24.41
C GLY A 229 3.87 -11.22 24.99
N ARG A 230 4.77 -11.94 24.30
CA ARG A 230 6.18 -12.03 24.74
C ARG A 230 6.90 -10.67 24.71
N LEU A 231 6.65 -9.84 23.71
CA LEU A 231 7.23 -8.51 23.61
C LEU A 231 6.73 -7.60 24.75
N ILE A 232 5.44 -7.63 25.07
CA ILE A 232 4.86 -6.89 26.19
C ILE A 232 5.52 -7.32 27.50
N ALA A 233 5.61 -8.61 27.77
CA ALA A 233 6.26 -9.15 28.97
C ALA A 233 7.74 -8.71 29.10
N MET A 234 8.46 -8.60 27.97
CA MET A 234 9.83 -8.06 27.99
C MET A 234 9.88 -6.59 28.37
N LEU A 235 8.92 -5.77 27.92
CA LEU A 235 8.83 -4.35 28.31
C LEU A 235 8.46 -4.19 29.79
N GLU A 236 7.60 -5.06 30.32
CA GLU A 236 7.26 -5.11 31.75
C GLU A 236 8.48 -5.49 32.61
N GLU A 237 9.19 -6.56 32.22
CA GLU A 237 10.42 -7.01 32.90
C GLU A 237 11.49 -5.92 32.95
N ASP A 238 11.62 -5.12 31.89
CA ASP A 238 12.59 -4.04 31.78
C ASP A 238 12.12 -2.75 32.50
N GLY A 239 10.86 -2.66 32.97
CA GLY A 239 10.26 -1.46 33.56
C GLY A 239 10.01 -0.34 32.56
N GLU A 240 9.84 -0.68 31.28
CA GLU A 240 9.68 0.28 30.17
C GLU A 240 8.23 0.46 29.72
N LEU A 241 7.31 -0.46 30.07
CA LEU A 241 5.95 -0.48 29.55
C LEU A 241 5.16 0.79 29.90
N ASP A 242 5.36 1.35 31.10
CA ASP A 242 4.65 2.54 31.60
C ASP A 242 5.03 3.84 30.88
N ASN A 243 6.10 3.80 30.04
CA ASN A 243 6.55 4.91 29.20
C ASN A 243 6.60 4.56 27.69
N THR A 244 6.07 3.40 27.26
CA THR A 244 6.18 2.92 25.88
C THR A 244 4.83 2.87 25.18
N PHE A 245 4.64 3.69 24.13
CA PHE A 245 3.53 3.51 23.18
C PHE A 245 3.77 2.26 22.34
N ILE A 246 2.77 1.38 22.25
CA ILE A 246 2.83 0.20 21.39
C ILE A 246 1.78 0.34 20.28
N PHE A 247 2.22 0.34 19.03
CA PHE A 247 1.36 0.32 17.86
C PHE A 247 1.35 -1.09 17.31
N TYR A 248 0.22 -1.77 17.41
CA TYR A 248 -0.05 -3.05 16.74
C TYR A 248 -0.78 -2.79 15.43
N PHE A 249 -0.24 -3.25 14.30
CA PHE A 249 -0.87 -3.10 12.98
C PHE A 249 -0.34 -4.11 11.95
N GLY A 250 -1.11 -4.34 10.86
CA GLY A 250 -0.65 -5.10 9.69
C GLY A 250 0.14 -4.21 8.74
N ASP A 251 1.14 -4.74 8.01
CA ASP A 251 1.92 -3.96 7.02
C ASP A 251 1.18 -3.72 5.70
N ASN A 252 0.21 -4.53 5.40
CA ASN A 252 -0.81 -4.41 4.35
C ASN A 252 -1.98 -5.34 4.67
N GLY A 253 -2.96 -5.44 3.78
CA GLY A 253 -4.12 -6.31 3.97
C GLY A 253 -3.81 -7.80 3.95
N GLY A 254 -4.85 -8.62 4.06
CA GLY A 254 -4.76 -10.04 4.38
C GLY A 254 -4.07 -10.93 3.34
N ALA A 255 -3.55 -12.09 3.79
CA ALA A 255 -2.87 -13.07 2.94
C ALA A 255 -3.82 -13.95 2.09
N LEU A 256 -5.13 -13.90 2.35
CA LEU A 256 -6.11 -14.70 1.62
C LEU A 256 -6.29 -14.23 0.17
N PRO A 257 -6.68 -15.12 -0.77
CA PRO A 257 -6.87 -14.78 -2.18
C PRO A 257 -7.73 -13.53 -2.38
N GLY A 258 -7.32 -12.63 -3.29
CA GLY A 258 -8.04 -11.39 -3.60
C GLY A 258 -7.86 -10.26 -2.59
N SER A 259 -7.04 -10.43 -1.54
CA SER A 259 -6.71 -9.40 -0.55
C SER A 259 -5.37 -8.73 -0.89
N LYS A 260 -4.24 -9.31 -0.51
CA LYS A 260 -2.90 -8.80 -0.82
C LYS A 260 -2.71 -8.55 -2.32
N GLY A 261 -2.20 -7.39 -2.67
CA GLY A 261 -1.95 -6.96 -4.04
C GLY A 261 -3.17 -6.40 -4.77
N TYR A 262 -4.33 -6.31 -4.11
CA TYR A 262 -5.55 -5.71 -4.65
C TYR A 262 -6.02 -4.56 -3.78
N THR A 263 -6.50 -3.49 -4.41
CA THR A 263 -7.00 -2.30 -3.70
C THR A 263 -8.41 -2.49 -3.12
N THR A 264 -8.75 -3.73 -2.75
CA THR A 264 -9.97 -4.06 -2.00
C THR A 264 -9.86 -3.61 -0.54
N GLU A 265 -10.99 -3.55 0.18
CA GLU A 265 -10.96 -3.25 1.62
C GLU A 265 -10.11 -4.27 2.39
N THR A 266 -10.24 -5.56 2.06
CA THR A 266 -9.41 -6.62 2.68
C THR A 266 -7.94 -6.50 2.33
N GLY A 267 -7.59 -5.80 1.24
CA GLY A 267 -6.21 -5.55 0.80
C GLY A 267 -5.59 -4.27 1.37
N LEU A 268 -6.40 -3.27 1.75
CA LEU A 268 -5.92 -1.98 2.20
C LEU A 268 -6.17 -1.69 3.69
N ARG A 269 -7.32 -2.16 4.24
CA ARG A 269 -7.68 -1.90 5.63
C ARG A 269 -6.93 -2.84 6.56
N VAL A 270 -6.14 -2.26 7.47
CA VAL A 270 -5.31 -2.98 8.43
C VAL A 270 -5.87 -2.82 9.85
N PRO A 271 -5.62 -3.75 10.78
CA PRO A 271 -5.85 -3.49 12.18
C PRO A 271 -4.90 -2.38 12.66
N LEU A 272 -5.35 -1.55 13.57
CA LEU A 272 -4.52 -0.62 14.30
C LEU A 272 -5.04 -0.50 15.73
N VAL A 273 -4.21 -0.93 16.68
CA VAL A 273 -4.43 -0.72 18.10
C VAL A 273 -3.22 0.01 18.67
N VAL A 274 -3.44 1.12 19.36
CA VAL A 274 -2.37 1.91 19.98
C VAL A 274 -2.54 1.87 21.50
N TYR A 275 -1.63 1.16 22.18
CA TYR A 275 -1.54 1.20 23.63
C TYR A 275 -0.99 2.55 24.08
N ILE A 276 -1.68 3.18 25.05
CA ILE A 276 -1.25 4.44 25.65
C ILE A 276 -0.64 4.13 27.03
N PRO A 277 0.68 4.37 27.20
CA PRO A 277 1.35 4.08 28.44
C PRO A 277 0.86 4.98 29.59
N GLU A 278 0.89 4.46 30.82
CA GLU A 278 0.26 5.08 31.97
C GLU A 278 0.71 6.54 32.20
N ARG A 279 2.00 6.82 32.02
CA ARG A 279 2.57 8.18 32.17
C ARG A 279 2.05 9.21 31.16
N TRP A 280 1.36 8.74 30.07
CA TRP A 280 0.91 9.60 28.97
C TRP A 280 -0.62 9.73 28.89
N ARG A 281 -1.38 8.98 29.73
CA ARG A 281 -2.85 8.99 29.68
C ARG A 281 -3.45 10.36 29.97
N ASP A 282 -2.89 11.08 30.94
CA ASP A 282 -3.36 12.43 31.32
C ASP A 282 -2.82 13.54 30.37
N LYS A 283 -1.87 13.21 29.49
CA LYS A 283 -1.26 14.16 28.55
C LYS A 283 -1.96 14.18 27.19
N LEU A 284 -2.81 13.21 26.92
CA LEU A 284 -3.58 13.14 25.68
C LEU A 284 -5.06 13.40 25.97
N PRO A 285 -5.77 14.18 25.12
CA PRO A 285 -7.21 14.44 25.30
C PRO A 285 -8.07 13.26 24.80
N LEU A 286 -7.65 12.03 25.12
CA LEU A 286 -8.25 10.78 24.66
C LEU A 286 -8.34 9.78 25.81
N GLN A 287 -9.48 9.13 25.94
CA GLN A 287 -9.71 8.11 26.96
C GLN A 287 -9.29 6.73 26.44
N VAL A 288 -8.54 5.96 27.24
CA VAL A 288 -8.22 4.55 26.93
C VAL A 288 -9.50 3.70 26.83
N GLY A 289 -9.45 2.64 26.01
CA GLY A 289 -10.60 1.82 25.70
C GLY A 289 -11.53 2.41 24.60
N THR A 290 -11.18 3.61 24.07
CA THR A 290 -11.99 4.27 23.02
C THR A 290 -11.77 3.62 21.64
N ARG A 291 -12.87 3.51 20.89
CA ARG A 291 -12.83 3.23 19.45
C ARG A 291 -12.87 4.53 18.64
N VAL A 292 -12.00 4.64 17.67
CA VAL A 292 -11.88 5.77 16.75
C VAL A 292 -12.46 5.39 15.40
N ASP A 293 -13.48 6.12 14.93
CA ASP A 293 -14.10 5.89 13.64
C ASP A 293 -13.46 6.69 12.50
N GLY A 294 -12.66 7.69 12.83
CA GLY A 294 -11.92 8.49 11.86
C GLY A 294 -10.88 7.67 11.10
N MET A 295 -10.58 8.11 9.88
CA MET A 295 -9.67 7.42 8.98
C MET A 295 -8.23 7.88 9.21
N VAL A 296 -7.33 6.91 9.31
CA VAL A 296 -5.89 7.13 9.35
C VAL A 296 -5.19 6.23 8.35
N SER A 297 -4.04 6.64 7.85
CA SER A 297 -3.28 5.81 6.93
C SER A 297 -1.78 5.90 7.16
N PHE A 298 -1.01 5.03 6.55
CA PHE A 298 0.41 4.85 6.81
C PHE A 298 1.24 6.13 6.62
N VAL A 299 0.83 6.99 5.72
CA VAL A 299 1.47 8.29 5.52
C VAL A 299 1.49 9.13 6.81
N ASP A 300 0.53 8.91 7.74
CA ASP A 300 0.33 9.66 8.97
C ASP A 300 1.17 9.15 10.16
N PHE A 301 1.71 7.93 10.09
CA PHE A 301 2.33 7.25 11.24
C PHE A 301 3.65 7.91 11.66
N GLY A 302 4.56 8.15 10.70
CA GLY A 302 5.82 8.85 10.97
C GLY A 302 5.59 10.23 11.59
N PRO A 303 4.78 11.11 10.96
CA PRO A 303 4.35 12.38 11.53
C PRO A 303 3.79 12.27 12.96
N THR A 304 3.00 11.22 13.24
CA THR A 304 2.43 11.00 14.59
C THR A 304 3.51 10.71 15.65
N LEU A 305 4.48 9.85 15.32
CA LEU A 305 5.57 9.57 16.26
C LEU A 305 6.44 10.81 16.51
N LEU A 306 6.72 11.59 15.46
CA LEU A 306 7.46 12.85 15.60
C LEU A 306 6.70 13.82 16.51
N ARG A 307 5.38 13.99 16.31
CA ARG A 307 4.54 14.84 17.17
C ARG A 307 4.57 14.39 18.63
N LEU A 308 4.40 13.09 18.91
CA LEU A 308 4.45 12.53 20.26
C LEU A 308 5.84 12.68 20.91
N ALA A 309 6.90 12.68 20.10
CA ALA A 309 8.28 12.91 20.56
C ALA A 309 8.61 14.41 20.77
N GLY A 310 7.67 15.32 20.47
CA GLY A 310 7.89 16.76 20.53
C GLY A 310 8.78 17.30 19.40
N ILE A 311 8.78 16.63 18.24
CA ILE A 311 9.55 16.99 17.05
C ILE A 311 8.60 17.52 15.98
N ASP A 312 8.95 18.65 15.38
CA ASP A 312 8.17 19.20 14.27
C ASP A 312 8.18 18.25 13.07
N VAL A 313 7.02 18.09 12.44
CA VAL A 313 6.91 17.29 11.22
C VAL A 313 7.62 18.01 10.07
N PRO A 314 8.62 17.37 9.41
CA PRO A 314 9.34 17.99 8.31
C PRO A 314 8.43 18.42 7.17
N GLU A 315 8.67 19.62 6.64
CA GLU A 315 8.04 20.08 5.42
C GLU A 315 8.37 19.12 4.28
N GLY A 316 7.39 18.65 3.56
CA GLY A 316 7.58 17.65 2.50
C GLY A 316 7.12 16.23 2.87
N MET A 317 6.84 15.93 4.13
CA MET A 317 5.98 14.78 4.48
C MET A 317 4.54 15.10 4.12
N ASP A 318 3.81 14.09 3.61
CA ASP A 318 2.41 14.26 3.20
C ASP A 318 1.42 14.01 4.33
N GLY A 319 1.84 13.25 5.34
CA GLY A 319 0.98 12.78 6.42
C GLY A 319 0.71 13.84 7.49
N ILE A 320 -0.39 13.64 8.21
CA ILE A 320 -0.86 14.52 9.29
C ILE A 320 -0.92 13.71 10.58
N PRO A 321 -0.32 14.17 11.69
CA PRO A 321 -0.40 13.46 12.98
C PRO A 321 -1.83 13.12 13.38
N PHE A 322 -2.04 11.94 13.94
CA PHE A 322 -3.34 11.51 14.49
C PHE A 322 -3.33 11.32 16.01
N LEU A 323 -2.19 11.50 16.67
CA LEU A 323 -2.08 11.58 18.13
C LEU A 323 -1.20 12.77 18.53
N GLY A 324 -1.59 13.45 19.61
CA GLY A 324 -0.92 14.61 20.17
C GLY A 324 -1.74 15.21 21.30
N ASP A 325 -1.15 16.14 22.04
CA ASP A 325 -1.75 16.83 23.17
C ASP A 325 -2.93 17.76 22.80
N ASP A 326 -3.03 18.11 21.51
CA ASP A 326 -4.06 18.97 20.92
C ASP A 326 -5.08 18.21 20.04
N ILE A 327 -4.96 16.87 19.91
CA ILE A 327 -5.79 16.08 19.02
C ILE A 327 -6.88 15.36 19.80
N SER A 328 -8.09 15.93 19.77
CA SER A 328 -9.27 15.36 20.44
C SER A 328 -9.91 14.21 19.64
N LEU A 329 -10.82 13.47 20.29
CA LEU A 329 -11.61 12.44 19.62
C LEU A 329 -12.47 13.00 18.47
N ASP A 330 -12.99 14.22 18.61
CA ASP A 330 -13.76 14.88 17.55
C ASP A 330 -12.87 15.22 16.35
N ASN A 331 -11.63 15.69 16.58
CA ASN A 331 -10.67 15.89 15.50
C ASN A 331 -10.36 14.58 14.78
N LEU A 332 -10.15 13.49 15.51
CA LEU A 332 -9.93 12.16 14.93
C LEU A 332 -11.11 11.69 14.11
N ASN A 333 -12.32 11.72 14.67
CA ASN A 333 -13.53 11.25 14.00
C ASN A 333 -13.95 12.16 12.84
N GLY A 334 -13.45 13.39 12.78
CA GLY A 334 -13.59 14.27 11.63
C GLY A 334 -12.78 13.85 10.39
N ARG A 335 -11.79 12.97 10.54
CA ARG A 335 -10.96 12.44 9.43
C ARG A 335 -11.78 11.41 8.64
N ASN A 336 -12.25 11.76 7.48
CA ASN A 336 -13.20 10.95 6.73
C ASN A 336 -12.76 10.58 5.31
N GLU A 337 -11.48 10.76 4.97
CA GLU A 337 -10.95 10.52 3.63
C GLU A 337 -9.57 9.86 3.68
N VAL A 338 -9.37 8.83 2.86
CA VAL A 338 -8.07 8.19 2.62
C VAL A 338 -7.91 7.77 1.16
N PHE A 339 -6.67 7.76 0.69
CA PHE A 339 -6.30 7.35 -0.67
C PHE A 339 -5.51 6.04 -0.65
N GLY A 340 -5.80 5.19 -1.65
CA GLY A 340 -5.09 3.94 -1.87
C GLY A 340 -4.62 3.81 -3.31
N TYR A 341 -3.55 3.06 -3.50
CA TYR A 341 -2.96 2.81 -4.81
C TYR A 341 -2.45 1.37 -4.92
N GLY A 342 -2.64 0.79 -6.10
CA GLY A 342 -2.13 -0.53 -6.47
C GLY A 342 -1.54 -0.45 -7.86
N ASP A 343 -0.27 -0.82 -7.95
CA ASP A 343 0.51 -0.78 -9.17
C ASP A 343 1.09 -2.18 -9.47
N ARG A 344 2.29 -2.29 -10.08
CA ARG A 344 2.90 -3.57 -10.35
C ARG A 344 3.13 -4.37 -9.05
N PHE A 345 2.72 -5.63 -9.07
CA PHE A 345 3.01 -6.64 -8.05
C PHE A 345 3.75 -7.81 -8.69
N ASP A 346 5.04 -7.96 -8.40
CA ASP A 346 5.94 -8.87 -9.07
C ASP A 346 5.84 -8.68 -10.61
N GLU A 347 5.47 -9.70 -11.37
CA GLU A 347 5.27 -9.63 -12.82
C GLU A 347 3.89 -9.14 -13.26
N LEU A 348 2.97 -8.87 -12.34
CA LEU A 348 1.60 -8.44 -12.66
C LEU A 348 1.48 -6.93 -12.63
N TYR A 349 1.32 -6.30 -13.78
CA TYR A 349 1.01 -4.87 -13.87
C TYR A 349 -0.47 -4.62 -13.62
N ALA A 350 -0.74 -3.72 -12.70
CA ALA A 350 -2.03 -3.08 -12.48
C ALA A 350 -1.78 -1.57 -12.36
N PHE A 351 -2.82 -0.76 -12.56
CA PHE A 351 -2.80 0.65 -12.23
C PHE A 351 -4.18 1.02 -11.70
N ASN A 352 -4.30 0.94 -10.39
CA ASN A 352 -5.53 1.21 -9.67
C ASN A 352 -5.32 2.34 -8.66
N ARG A 353 -6.29 3.23 -8.55
CA ARG A 353 -6.33 4.28 -7.53
C ARG A 353 -7.67 4.26 -6.83
N THR A 354 -7.67 4.45 -5.52
CA THR A 354 -8.90 4.46 -4.74
C THR A 354 -8.97 5.67 -3.82
N ILE A 355 -10.18 6.11 -3.57
CA ILE A 355 -10.50 7.04 -2.50
C ILE A 355 -11.64 6.44 -1.68
N ARG A 356 -11.49 6.41 -0.37
CA ARG A 356 -12.58 6.20 0.55
C ARG A 356 -12.95 7.52 1.20
N LYS A 357 -14.25 7.87 1.16
CA LYS A 357 -14.78 9.07 1.79
C LYS A 357 -16.06 8.72 2.56
N GLY A 358 -16.02 8.87 3.86
CA GLY A 358 -17.08 8.40 4.72
C GLY A 358 -17.35 6.90 4.52
N ARG A 359 -18.61 6.55 4.21
CA ARG A 359 -18.98 5.15 3.96
C ARG A 359 -18.75 4.67 2.52
N PHE A 360 -18.46 5.57 1.58
CA PHE A 360 -18.28 5.21 0.18
C PHE A 360 -16.82 4.99 -0.17
N LYS A 361 -16.57 4.02 -1.04
CA LYS A 361 -15.28 3.79 -1.68
C LYS A 361 -15.45 3.82 -3.18
N TYR A 362 -14.60 4.60 -3.83
CA TYR A 362 -14.49 4.68 -5.28
C TYR A 362 -13.14 4.17 -5.73
N SER A 363 -13.13 3.36 -6.78
CA SER A 363 -11.92 2.83 -7.41
C SER A 363 -11.92 3.16 -8.90
N ARG A 364 -10.77 3.64 -9.39
CA ARG A 364 -10.49 3.87 -10.81
C ARG A 364 -9.45 2.85 -11.28
N ASN A 365 -9.84 2.02 -12.25
CA ASN A 365 -8.97 1.05 -12.89
C ASN A 365 -8.54 1.60 -14.26
N PHE A 366 -7.24 1.82 -14.46
CA PHE A 366 -6.69 2.40 -15.69
C PHE A 366 -6.34 1.35 -16.76
N GLN A 367 -6.49 0.07 -16.43
CA GLN A 367 -6.40 -1.06 -17.35
C GLN A 367 -7.64 -1.96 -17.17
N PRO A 368 -8.84 -1.43 -17.42
CA PRO A 368 -10.10 -2.04 -16.96
C PRO A 368 -10.48 -3.33 -17.72
N TYR A 369 -9.81 -3.65 -18.81
CA TYR A 369 -9.99 -4.89 -19.56
C TYR A 369 -9.28 -6.09 -18.90
N HIS A 370 -8.32 -5.86 -18.00
CA HIS A 370 -7.68 -6.93 -17.24
C HIS A 370 -8.60 -7.49 -16.14
N PRO A 371 -8.67 -8.82 -15.98
CA PRO A 371 -9.25 -9.42 -14.78
C PRO A 371 -8.28 -9.26 -13.59
N LYS A 372 -8.80 -9.32 -12.36
CA LYS A 372 -7.97 -9.40 -11.15
C LYS A 372 -7.17 -10.71 -11.07
N SER A 373 -7.67 -11.76 -11.71
CA SER A 373 -7.11 -13.12 -11.72
C SER A 373 -5.94 -13.35 -12.67
N LEU A 374 -5.49 -12.34 -13.42
CA LEU A 374 -4.37 -12.52 -14.35
C LEU A 374 -3.22 -13.22 -13.63
N TYR A 375 -2.68 -14.27 -14.26
CA TYR A 375 -1.73 -15.17 -13.62
C TYR A 375 -0.54 -14.43 -13.00
N ALA A 376 -0.21 -14.79 -11.76
CA ALA A 376 0.97 -14.33 -11.03
C ALA A 376 1.58 -15.54 -10.30
N ALA A 377 2.80 -15.90 -10.66
CA ALA A 377 3.45 -17.15 -10.24
C ALA A 377 3.51 -17.32 -8.71
N TYR A 378 3.78 -16.24 -8.00
CA TYR A 378 3.88 -16.31 -6.53
C TYR A 378 2.52 -16.60 -5.88
N ARG A 379 1.44 -15.94 -6.33
CA ARG A 379 0.08 -16.11 -5.77
C ARG A 379 -0.49 -17.50 -6.05
N TYR A 380 -0.25 -18.03 -7.24
CA TYR A 380 -0.73 -19.36 -7.62
C TYR A 380 0.02 -20.52 -6.91
N LYS A 381 1.01 -20.22 -6.04
CA LYS A 381 1.55 -21.18 -5.08
C LYS A 381 0.52 -21.54 -4.00
N GLN A 382 -0.43 -20.66 -3.67
CA GLN A 382 -1.55 -21.02 -2.80
C GLN A 382 -2.50 -21.99 -3.52
N ALA A 383 -2.80 -23.13 -2.91
CA ALA A 383 -3.76 -24.11 -3.43
C ALA A 383 -5.15 -23.49 -3.62
N ALA A 384 -5.58 -22.60 -2.71
CA ALA A 384 -6.86 -21.92 -2.79
C ALA A 384 -7.03 -21.05 -4.06
N PHE A 385 -5.95 -20.38 -4.55
CA PHE A 385 -6.03 -19.66 -5.82
C PHE A 385 -6.25 -20.60 -7.02
N ARG A 386 -5.55 -21.74 -7.02
CA ARG A 386 -5.71 -22.76 -8.09
C ARG A 386 -7.10 -23.38 -8.07
N GLU A 387 -7.62 -23.71 -6.90
CA GLU A 387 -8.98 -24.21 -6.77
C GLU A 387 -10.00 -23.19 -7.24
N TRP A 388 -9.87 -21.92 -6.85
CA TRP A 388 -10.78 -20.85 -7.26
C TRP A 388 -10.81 -20.70 -8.79
N LYS A 389 -9.63 -20.74 -9.45
CA LYS A 389 -9.55 -20.71 -10.92
C LYS A 389 -10.21 -21.94 -11.54
N ARG A 390 -9.98 -23.14 -11.01
CA ARG A 390 -10.57 -24.40 -11.49
C ARG A 390 -12.11 -24.35 -11.41
N LEU A 391 -12.65 -23.91 -10.28
CA LEU A 391 -14.10 -23.77 -10.10
C LEU A 391 -14.71 -22.74 -11.05
N TYR A 392 -14.00 -21.65 -11.34
CA TYR A 392 -14.42 -20.67 -12.35
C TYR A 392 -14.49 -21.29 -13.75
N VAL A 393 -13.45 -22.00 -14.17
CA VAL A 393 -13.39 -22.65 -15.49
C VAL A 393 -14.50 -23.69 -15.64
N ASN A 394 -14.82 -24.42 -14.57
CA ASN A 394 -15.88 -25.42 -14.54
C ASN A 394 -17.30 -24.81 -14.48
N GLY A 395 -17.45 -23.50 -14.29
CA GLY A 395 -18.76 -22.85 -14.13
C GLY A 395 -19.45 -23.14 -12.79
N GLU A 396 -18.69 -23.49 -11.75
CA GLU A 396 -19.20 -23.87 -10.43
C GLU A 396 -19.37 -22.67 -9.47
N LEU A 397 -18.90 -21.48 -9.87
CA LEU A 397 -18.94 -20.27 -9.03
C LEU A 397 -20.24 -19.48 -9.25
N ASN A 398 -20.71 -18.84 -8.17
CA ASN A 398 -21.78 -17.84 -8.30
C ASN A 398 -21.25 -16.51 -8.89
N THR A 399 -22.16 -15.58 -9.17
CA THR A 399 -21.84 -14.29 -9.82
C THR A 399 -20.82 -13.46 -9.03
N VAL A 400 -20.89 -13.45 -7.70
CA VAL A 400 -19.98 -12.68 -6.84
C VAL A 400 -18.58 -13.28 -6.88
N GLN A 401 -18.47 -14.58 -6.72
CA GLN A 401 -17.21 -15.34 -6.74
C GLN A 401 -16.52 -15.29 -8.10
N SER A 402 -17.30 -15.27 -9.19
CA SER A 402 -16.78 -15.21 -10.58
C SER A 402 -16.20 -13.84 -10.95
N ARG A 403 -16.57 -12.75 -10.26
CA ARG A 403 -16.14 -11.37 -10.61
C ARG A 403 -14.62 -11.20 -10.64
N PHE A 404 -13.91 -11.96 -9.82
CA PHE A 404 -12.45 -11.92 -9.77
C PHE A 404 -11.79 -12.29 -11.11
N PHE A 405 -12.45 -13.13 -11.91
CA PHE A 405 -11.99 -13.65 -13.20
C PHE A 405 -12.52 -12.86 -14.41
N LEU A 406 -13.36 -11.86 -14.18
CA LEU A 406 -13.94 -11.03 -15.22
C LEU A 406 -13.20 -9.69 -15.34
N PRO A 407 -13.24 -9.01 -16.51
CA PRO A 407 -12.75 -7.65 -16.64
C PRO A 407 -13.31 -6.74 -15.56
N GLN A 408 -12.45 -5.94 -14.93
CA GLN A 408 -12.83 -5.14 -13.76
C GLN A 408 -13.82 -4.01 -14.09
N GLY A 409 -13.75 -3.47 -15.32
CA GLY A 409 -14.40 -2.21 -15.64
C GLY A 409 -13.57 -1.00 -15.18
N ALA A 410 -13.88 0.18 -15.72
CA ALA A 410 -13.09 1.38 -15.48
C ALA A 410 -13.33 1.99 -14.09
N GLU A 411 -14.52 1.79 -13.52
CA GLU A 411 -14.92 2.38 -12.24
C GLU A 411 -15.68 1.39 -11.38
N GLU A 412 -15.42 1.46 -10.08
CA GLU A 412 -16.17 0.75 -9.05
C GLU A 412 -16.55 1.75 -7.94
N LEU A 413 -17.78 1.64 -7.43
CA LEU A 413 -18.29 2.40 -6.30
C LEU A 413 -19.02 1.47 -5.33
N TYR A 414 -18.69 1.54 -4.05
CA TYR A 414 -19.27 0.70 -3.02
C TYR A 414 -19.74 1.52 -1.82
N ASP A 415 -20.87 1.13 -1.20
CA ASP A 415 -21.31 1.62 0.10
C ASP A 415 -20.89 0.59 1.18
N LEU A 416 -19.72 0.80 1.77
CA LEU A 416 -19.11 -0.16 2.70
C LEU A 416 -19.87 -0.35 4.02
N SER A 417 -20.81 0.53 4.34
CA SER A 417 -21.69 0.33 5.50
C SER A 417 -22.75 -0.77 5.26
N LYS A 418 -23.01 -1.10 3.99
CA LYS A 418 -24.00 -2.12 3.58
C LYS A 418 -23.35 -3.30 2.88
N ASP A 419 -22.18 -3.08 2.29
CA ASP A 419 -21.45 -4.04 1.48
C ASP A 419 -19.95 -3.98 1.82
N PRO A 420 -19.56 -4.48 3.01
CA PRO A 420 -18.17 -4.43 3.48
C PRO A 420 -17.21 -5.28 2.63
N TYR A 421 -17.73 -6.19 1.80
CA TYR A 421 -16.94 -7.08 0.94
C TYR A 421 -16.95 -6.67 -0.54
N GLU A 422 -17.48 -5.48 -0.87
CA GLU A 422 -17.44 -4.93 -2.23
C GLU A 422 -18.08 -5.85 -3.28
N THR A 423 -19.21 -6.44 -2.95
CA THR A 423 -19.92 -7.42 -3.80
C THR A 423 -20.89 -6.79 -4.80
N ASN A 424 -21.33 -5.54 -4.57
CA ASN A 424 -22.31 -4.85 -5.39
C ASN A 424 -21.79 -3.49 -5.88
N ASN A 425 -21.30 -3.44 -7.11
CA ASN A 425 -20.79 -2.20 -7.71
C ASN A 425 -21.93 -1.24 -8.07
N LEU A 426 -21.96 -0.07 -7.43
CA LEU A 426 -22.96 1.00 -7.58
C LEU A 426 -22.66 2.00 -8.69
N ALA A 427 -21.49 1.92 -9.35
CA ALA A 427 -20.99 2.94 -10.29
C ALA A 427 -21.94 3.20 -11.48
N ARG A 428 -22.79 2.25 -11.86
CA ARG A 428 -23.76 2.38 -12.96
C ARG A 428 -25.18 2.72 -12.50
N GLN A 429 -25.40 2.85 -11.19
CA GLN A 429 -26.74 3.13 -10.66
C GLN A 429 -27.00 4.65 -10.65
N PRO A 430 -28.06 5.14 -11.31
CA PRO A 430 -28.29 6.58 -11.48
C PRO A 430 -28.39 7.35 -10.15
N MET A 431 -28.91 6.73 -9.10
CA MET A 431 -29.06 7.36 -7.78
C MET A 431 -27.75 7.70 -7.09
N TYR A 432 -26.63 7.07 -7.46
CA TYR A 432 -25.29 7.33 -6.92
C TYR A 432 -24.40 8.19 -7.84
N LYS A 433 -24.94 8.71 -8.94
CA LYS A 433 -24.17 9.46 -9.95
C LYS A 433 -23.45 10.67 -9.37
N GLU A 434 -24.08 11.44 -8.49
CA GLU A 434 -23.47 12.63 -7.89
C GLU A 434 -22.27 12.25 -7.01
N ILE A 435 -22.42 11.24 -6.17
CA ILE A 435 -21.36 10.70 -5.32
C ILE A 435 -20.20 10.16 -6.17
N LEU A 436 -20.50 9.40 -7.23
CA LEU A 436 -19.51 8.90 -8.17
C LEU A 436 -18.68 10.03 -8.77
N LEU A 437 -19.35 11.11 -9.26
CA LEU A 437 -18.67 12.24 -9.88
C LEU A 437 -17.83 13.06 -8.89
N GLU A 438 -18.32 13.23 -7.65
CA GLU A 438 -17.56 13.89 -6.57
C GLU A 438 -16.28 13.13 -6.26
N MET A 439 -16.39 11.81 -6.02
CA MET A 439 -15.25 10.98 -5.65
C MET A 439 -14.25 10.82 -6.80
N ARG A 440 -14.73 10.69 -8.04
CA ARG A 440 -13.88 10.69 -9.25
C ARG A 440 -13.06 11.99 -9.32
N LYS A 441 -13.70 13.14 -9.12
CA LYS A 441 -13.03 14.43 -9.12
C LYS A 441 -11.98 14.53 -8.03
N ALA A 442 -12.33 14.16 -6.79
CA ALA A 442 -11.41 14.21 -5.66
C ALA A 442 -10.18 13.31 -5.87
N LEU A 443 -10.38 12.08 -6.34
CA LEU A 443 -9.29 11.17 -6.65
C LEU A 443 -8.38 11.71 -7.75
N ARG A 444 -8.95 12.25 -8.82
CA ARG A 444 -8.18 12.85 -9.92
C ARG A 444 -7.37 14.07 -9.45
N GLU A 445 -7.97 14.94 -8.63
CA GLU A 445 -7.28 16.10 -8.06
C GLU A 445 -6.10 15.66 -7.19
N PHE A 446 -6.29 14.63 -6.35
CA PHE A 446 -5.21 14.02 -5.56
C PHE A 446 -4.06 13.53 -6.46
N MET A 447 -4.34 12.77 -7.51
CA MET A 447 -3.32 12.25 -8.43
C MET A 447 -2.51 13.37 -9.08
N VAL A 448 -3.16 14.46 -9.49
CA VAL A 448 -2.49 15.62 -10.10
C VAL A 448 -1.70 16.40 -9.05
N GLU A 449 -2.26 16.66 -7.88
CA GLU A 449 -1.61 17.41 -6.80
C GLU A 449 -0.37 16.68 -6.28
N LYS A 450 -0.48 15.37 -6.05
CA LYS A 450 0.64 14.54 -5.59
C LYS A 450 1.60 14.16 -6.72
N SER A 451 1.34 14.58 -7.95
CA SER A 451 2.21 14.27 -9.10
C SER A 451 2.44 12.78 -9.27
N ASP A 452 1.34 12.02 -9.35
CA ASP A 452 1.31 10.56 -9.37
C ASP A 452 2.10 9.99 -10.56
N LEU A 453 3.22 9.32 -10.27
CA LEU A 453 4.11 8.73 -11.27
C LEU A 453 3.56 7.47 -11.93
N GLY A 454 2.54 6.83 -11.37
CA GLY A 454 1.87 5.68 -11.98
C GLY A 454 1.22 5.98 -13.33
N VAL A 455 1.01 7.27 -13.65
CA VAL A 455 0.49 7.71 -14.96
C VAL A 455 1.50 7.49 -16.09
N PHE A 456 2.80 7.42 -15.77
CA PHE A 456 3.87 7.11 -16.72
C PHE A 456 4.11 5.60 -16.77
N PRO A 457 4.42 5.02 -17.94
CA PRO A 457 5.01 3.69 -17.98
C PRO A 457 6.26 3.61 -17.09
N GLU A 458 6.45 2.48 -16.38
CA GLU A 458 7.57 2.32 -15.42
C GLU A 458 8.93 2.59 -16.05
N CYS A 459 9.15 2.09 -17.28
CA CYS A 459 10.42 2.29 -18.02
C CYS A 459 10.73 3.77 -18.26
N VAL A 460 9.72 4.61 -18.52
CA VAL A 460 9.90 6.04 -18.83
C VAL A 460 10.37 6.82 -17.61
N TRP A 461 9.62 6.77 -16.52
CA TRP A 461 10.00 7.57 -15.35
C TRP A 461 11.24 7.03 -14.64
N LEU A 462 11.56 5.72 -14.74
CA LEU A 462 12.83 5.18 -14.26
C LEU A 462 14.01 5.69 -15.09
N GLU A 463 13.89 5.76 -16.39
CA GLU A 463 14.96 6.28 -17.26
C GLU A 463 15.22 7.78 -17.01
N GLU A 464 14.18 8.58 -16.97
CA GLU A 464 14.28 10.04 -16.93
C GLU A 464 14.29 10.63 -15.50
N GLY A 465 13.65 9.96 -14.54
CA GLY A 465 13.31 10.52 -13.22
C GLY A 465 13.87 9.79 -12.01
N LYS A 466 14.51 8.62 -12.15
CA LYS A 466 14.94 7.80 -10.99
C LYS A 466 15.87 8.50 -10.00
N ASN A 467 16.66 9.46 -10.46
CA ASN A 467 17.60 10.21 -9.62
C ASN A 467 16.91 11.24 -8.70
N ASN A 468 15.69 11.67 -9.05
CA ASN A 468 14.82 12.50 -8.21
C ASN A 468 13.36 12.39 -8.69
N PRO A 469 12.66 11.28 -8.35
CA PRO A 469 11.29 11.04 -8.84
C PRO A 469 10.31 12.12 -8.44
N SER A 470 10.42 12.65 -7.23
CA SER A 470 9.55 13.72 -6.73
C SER A 470 9.67 15.01 -7.55
N LEU A 471 10.91 15.39 -7.91
CA LEU A 471 11.16 16.54 -8.77
C LEU A 471 10.69 16.28 -10.21
N TYR A 472 10.93 15.08 -10.74
CA TYR A 472 10.45 14.67 -12.06
C TYR A 472 8.93 14.81 -12.13
N GLY A 473 8.19 14.20 -11.21
CA GLY A 473 6.74 14.28 -11.15
C GLY A 473 6.23 15.71 -11.04
N SER A 474 6.84 16.54 -10.19
CA SER A 474 6.42 17.94 -10.01
C SER A 474 6.61 18.79 -11.27
N ARG A 475 7.71 18.58 -12.01
CA ARG A 475 7.97 19.23 -13.31
C ARG A 475 7.01 18.79 -14.40
N HIS A 476 6.54 17.55 -14.35
CA HIS A 476 5.63 16.97 -15.33
C HIS A 476 4.15 17.00 -14.93
N ARG A 477 3.76 17.78 -13.92
CA ARG A 477 2.36 17.85 -13.45
C ARG A 477 1.35 18.20 -14.54
N SER A 478 1.71 19.05 -15.47
CA SER A 478 0.87 19.39 -16.64
C SER A 478 0.70 18.21 -17.59
N SER A 479 1.76 17.39 -17.78
CA SER A 479 1.72 16.17 -18.58
C SER A 479 0.87 15.09 -17.89
N ILE A 480 1.01 14.91 -16.57
CA ILE A 480 0.15 14.03 -15.77
C ILE A 480 -1.33 14.36 -16.00
N ARG A 481 -1.69 15.65 -15.92
CA ARG A 481 -3.07 16.10 -16.19
C ARG A 481 -3.54 15.73 -17.59
N ARG A 482 -2.70 15.94 -18.60
CA ARG A 482 -2.98 15.66 -20.01
C ARG A 482 -3.14 14.16 -20.26
N TYR A 483 -2.29 13.31 -19.67
CA TYR A 483 -2.39 11.84 -19.79
C TYR A 483 -3.65 11.32 -19.10
N LEU A 484 -4.01 11.85 -17.94
CA LEU A 484 -5.27 11.53 -17.29
C LEU A 484 -6.49 11.98 -18.12
N ASP A 485 -6.42 13.14 -18.84
CA ASP A 485 -7.49 13.57 -19.76
C ASP A 485 -7.71 12.56 -20.88
N ILE A 486 -6.64 11.89 -21.36
CA ILE A 486 -6.74 10.84 -22.39
C ILE A 486 -7.26 9.54 -21.75
N ALA A 487 -6.71 9.10 -20.63
CA ALA A 487 -7.15 7.90 -19.94
C ALA A 487 -8.65 7.96 -19.57
N ASP A 488 -9.14 9.12 -19.16
CA ASP A 488 -10.55 9.33 -18.79
C ASP A 488 -11.51 9.29 -20.00
N LEU A 489 -11.01 9.25 -21.24
CA LEU A 489 -11.86 8.96 -22.40
C LEU A 489 -12.50 7.57 -22.32
N GLU A 490 -11.91 6.63 -21.56
CA GLU A 490 -12.54 5.33 -21.25
C GLU A 490 -13.93 5.48 -20.61
N LEU A 491 -14.14 6.54 -19.83
CA LEU A 491 -15.38 6.85 -19.11
C LEU A 491 -16.44 7.52 -20.00
N CYS A 492 -16.06 7.89 -21.21
CA CYS A 492 -16.91 8.59 -22.15
C CYS A 492 -17.67 7.61 -23.07
N ASP A 493 -18.72 8.13 -23.70
CA ASP A 493 -19.43 7.40 -24.73
C ASP A 493 -18.54 7.24 -25.99
N SER A 494 -18.23 5.99 -26.32
CA SER A 494 -17.44 5.61 -27.50
C SER A 494 -18.09 5.97 -28.84
N GLU A 495 -19.40 6.24 -28.88
CA GLU A 495 -20.11 6.66 -30.09
C GLU A 495 -20.05 8.18 -30.32
N ASN A 496 -19.65 8.94 -29.32
CA ASN A 496 -19.55 10.40 -29.43
C ASN A 496 -18.42 10.83 -30.37
N THR A 497 -18.76 11.52 -31.44
CA THR A 497 -17.81 11.97 -32.48
C THR A 497 -16.67 12.85 -31.94
N ALA A 498 -16.96 13.72 -30.97
CA ALA A 498 -15.92 14.56 -30.36
C ALA A 498 -14.93 13.73 -29.51
N VAL A 499 -15.42 12.70 -28.82
CA VAL A 499 -14.59 11.76 -28.06
C VAL A 499 -13.72 10.93 -29.03
N ARG A 500 -14.30 10.39 -30.10
CA ARG A 500 -13.55 9.67 -31.15
C ARG A 500 -12.44 10.52 -31.77
N LYS A 501 -12.70 11.82 -32.00
CA LYS A 501 -11.68 12.74 -32.51
C LYS A 501 -10.53 12.91 -31.52
N LYS A 502 -10.82 13.00 -30.21
CA LYS A 502 -9.78 13.08 -29.16
C LYS A 502 -8.92 11.82 -29.12
N VAL A 503 -9.54 10.62 -29.20
CA VAL A 503 -8.80 9.34 -29.24
C VAL A 503 -7.89 9.28 -30.47
N ARG A 504 -8.38 9.60 -31.68
CA ARG A 504 -7.52 9.62 -32.87
C ARG A 504 -6.35 10.57 -32.72
N ARG A 505 -6.59 11.78 -32.15
CA ARG A 505 -5.51 12.74 -31.89
C ARG A 505 -4.46 12.16 -30.93
N ALA A 506 -4.88 11.46 -29.87
CA ALA A 506 -3.95 10.81 -28.95
C ALA A 506 -3.13 9.72 -29.65
N LEU A 507 -3.76 8.87 -30.49
CA LEU A 507 -3.08 7.83 -31.27
C LEU A 507 -2.10 8.39 -32.33
N GLU A 508 -2.27 9.62 -32.77
CA GLU A 508 -1.44 10.30 -33.77
C GLU A 508 -0.46 11.32 -33.12
N SER A 509 -0.37 11.34 -31.79
CA SER A 509 0.49 12.29 -31.08
C SER A 509 1.97 11.97 -31.28
N GLU A 510 2.83 12.99 -31.29
CA GLU A 510 4.27 12.84 -31.23
C GLU A 510 4.73 12.28 -29.86
N ASP A 511 3.96 12.55 -28.78
CA ASP A 511 4.22 12.06 -27.44
C ASP A 511 3.85 10.56 -27.33
N PRO A 512 4.82 9.64 -27.10
CA PRO A 512 4.54 8.20 -27.03
C PRO A 512 3.61 7.82 -25.87
N ILE A 513 3.59 8.59 -24.77
CA ILE A 513 2.71 8.32 -23.64
C ILE A 513 1.26 8.64 -24.00
N GLU A 514 1.02 9.70 -24.80
CA GLU A 514 -0.32 9.96 -25.32
C GLU A 514 -0.80 8.84 -26.24
N ARG A 515 0.09 8.33 -27.13
CA ARG A 515 -0.24 7.16 -27.98
C ARG A 515 -0.55 5.91 -27.17
N TYR A 516 0.24 5.65 -26.12
CA TYR A 516 0.02 4.55 -25.18
C TYR A 516 -1.37 4.63 -24.52
N TRP A 517 -1.73 5.80 -23.97
CA TRP A 517 -3.05 5.98 -23.35
C TRP A 517 -4.19 5.92 -24.37
N GLY A 518 -4.00 6.48 -25.57
CA GLY A 518 -4.95 6.34 -26.66
C GLY A 518 -5.21 4.87 -27.05
N ALA A 519 -4.14 4.07 -27.14
CA ALA A 519 -4.24 2.63 -27.41
C ALA A 519 -4.89 1.87 -26.23
N THR A 520 -4.62 2.27 -24.97
CA THR A 520 -5.25 1.70 -23.78
C THR A 520 -6.76 1.92 -23.77
N VAL A 521 -7.24 3.12 -24.14
CA VAL A 521 -8.67 3.42 -24.30
C VAL A 521 -9.29 2.51 -25.36
N CYS A 522 -8.60 2.33 -26.50
CA CYS A 522 -9.08 1.44 -27.58
C CYS A 522 -9.09 -0.03 -27.11
N ALA A 523 -8.08 -0.46 -26.36
CA ALA A 523 -8.05 -1.80 -25.77
C ALA A 523 -9.25 -2.05 -24.84
N PHE A 524 -9.66 -1.06 -24.05
CA PHE A 524 -10.86 -1.18 -23.21
C PHE A 524 -12.16 -1.24 -24.04
N TRP A 525 -12.28 -0.43 -25.06
CA TRP A 525 -13.48 -0.41 -25.91
C TRP A 525 -13.65 -1.64 -26.79
N GLY A 526 -12.55 -2.35 -27.12
CA GLY A 526 -12.60 -3.57 -27.95
C GLY A 526 -13.16 -3.28 -29.34
N ASP A 527 -14.24 -3.97 -29.75
CA ASP A 527 -14.91 -3.83 -31.05
C ASP A 527 -15.41 -2.39 -31.33
N ARG A 528 -15.80 -1.64 -30.29
CA ARG A 528 -16.21 -0.23 -30.40
C ARG A 528 -15.08 0.71 -30.83
N ALA A 529 -13.83 0.27 -30.79
CA ALA A 529 -12.67 1.02 -31.28
C ALA A 529 -12.47 0.94 -32.80
N GLY A 530 -13.38 0.30 -33.58
CA GLY A 530 -13.28 0.13 -35.02
C GLY A 530 -13.03 1.41 -35.83
N PHE A 531 -13.51 2.56 -35.34
CA PHE A 531 -13.26 3.87 -35.95
C PHE A 531 -11.76 4.27 -35.96
N ALA A 532 -10.91 3.67 -35.12
CA ALA A 532 -9.48 3.94 -34.99
C ALA A 532 -8.59 2.84 -35.59
N SER A 533 -9.15 1.87 -36.31
CA SER A 533 -8.43 0.69 -36.84
C SER A 533 -7.19 1.06 -37.67
N LEU A 534 -7.24 2.13 -38.46
CA LEU A 534 -6.11 2.59 -39.28
C LEU A 534 -4.95 3.10 -38.41
N GLN A 535 -5.25 3.89 -37.37
CA GLN A 535 -4.25 4.41 -36.45
C GLN A 535 -3.62 3.27 -35.65
N LEU A 536 -4.44 2.38 -35.10
CA LEU A 536 -3.97 1.21 -34.36
C LEU A 536 -3.09 0.30 -35.22
N SER A 537 -3.45 0.05 -36.50
CA SER A 537 -2.61 -0.74 -37.42
C SER A 537 -1.23 -0.14 -37.64
N ARG A 538 -1.09 1.19 -37.63
CA ARG A 538 0.21 1.87 -37.71
C ARG A 538 0.98 1.70 -36.40
N LEU A 539 0.31 1.87 -35.24
CA LEU A 539 0.94 1.74 -33.93
C LEU A 539 1.37 0.31 -33.58
N VAL A 540 0.84 -0.72 -34.23
CA VAL A 540 1.39 -2.10 -34.13
C VAL A 540 2.87 -2.13 -34.52
N GLN A 541 3.32 -1.22 -35.39
CA GLN A 541 4.71 -1.06 -35.82
C GLN A 541 5.41 0.14 -35.17
N ASP A 542 4.86 0.72 -34.10
CA ASP A 542 5.48 1.84 -33.38
C ASP A 542 6.89 1.46 -32.91
N GLU A 543 7.84 2.38 -33.02
CA GLU A 543 9.21 2.20 -32.58
C GLU A 543 9.30 1.94 -31.06
N VAL A 544 8.39 2.53 -30.28
CA VAL A 544 8.32 2.40 -28.84
C VAL A 544 7.57 1.12 -28.45
N ALA A 545 8.24 0.18 -27.78
CA ALA A 545 7.73 -1.15 -27.55
C ALA A 545 6.45 -1.18 -26.68
N TYR A 546 6.38 -0.37 -25.60
CA TYR A 546 5.17 -0.30 -24.77
C TYR A 546 3.95 0.29 -25.52
N VAL A 547 4.17 1.17 -26.53
CA VAL A 547 3.08 1.68 -27.39
C VAL A 547 2.60 0.58 -28.33
N ALA A 548 3.54 -0.08 -29.03
CA ALA A 548 3.22 -1.15 -29.96
C ALA A 548 2.52 -2.33 -29.28
N SER A 549 3.00 -2.75 -28.10
CA SER A 549 2.36 -3.80 -27.30
C SER A 549 0.90 -3.46 -26.99
N ARG A 550 0.64 -2.24 -26.53
CA ARG A 550 -0.72 -1.80 -26.22
C ARG A 550 -1.63 -1.69 -27.46
N ALA A 551 -1.07 -1.26 -28.59
CA ALA A 551 -1.78 -1.23 -29.86
C ALA A 551 -2.13 -2.66 -30.36
N ILE A 552 -1.23 -3.64 -30.13
CA ILE A 552 -1.50 -5.05 -30.44
C ILE A 552 -2.65 -5.58 -29.58
N VAL A 553 -2.67 -5.28 -28.28
CA VAL A 553 -3.79 -5.64 -27.40
C VAL A 553 -5.10 -5.05 -27.94
N ALA A 554 -5.11 -3.76 -28.29
CA ALA A 554 -6.30 -3.09 -28.83
C ALA A 554 -6.76 -3.72 -30.15
N MET A 555 -5.83 -4.00 -31.08
CA MET A 555 -6.13 -4.64 -32.36
C MET A 555 -6.62 -6.08 -32.20
N SER A 556 -6.01 -6.85 -31.28
CA SER A 556 -6.43 -8.21 -30.99
C SER A 556 -7.87 -8.27 -30.47
N ARG A 557 -8.22 -7.35 -29.57
CA ARG A 557 -9.60 -7.23 -29.06
C ARG A 557 -10.58 -6.74 -30.12
N LEU A 558 -10.15 -5.83 -31.00
CA LEU A 558 -10.97 -5.35 -32.11
C LEU A 558 -11.24 -6.44 -33.16
N GLN A 559 -10.25 -7.27 -33.46
CA GLN A 559 -10.34 -8.28 -34.53
C GLN A 559 -10.78 -9.67 -34.03
N GLY A 560 -10.80 -9.89 -32.69
CA GLY A 560 -11.05 -11.21 -32.12
C GLY A 560 -9.90 -12.22 -32.40
N LYS A 561 -8.70 -11.72 -32.73
CA LYS A 561 -7.55 -12.55 -33.12
C LYS A 561 -6.24 -11.93 -32.63
N VAL A 562 -5.38 -12.74 -32.01
CA VAL A 562 -4.06 -12.29 -31.53
C VAL A 562 -3.07 -12.16 -32.70
N LEU A 563 -2.26 -11.09 -32.66
CA LEU A 563 -1.16 -10.83 -33.58
C LEU A 563 0.15 -11.36 -33.01
N ASN A 564 0.30 -12.69 -32.89
CA ASN A 564 1.40 -13.36 -32.20
C ASN A 564 2.78 -12.93 -32.70
N ASP A 565 3.03 -12.96 -34.02
CA ASP A 565 4.33 -12.61 -34.60
C ASP A 565 4.72 -11.15 -34.32
N ALA A 566 3.74 -10.23 -34.40
CA ALA A 566 3.97 -8.83 -34.10
C ALA A 566 4.33 -8.65 -32.62
N MET A 567 3.64 -9.35 -31.69
CA MET A 567 3.91 -9.27 -30.26
C MET A 567 5.29 -9.84 -29.90
N ILE A 568 5.70 -10.97 -30.49
CA ILE A 568 7.06 -11.51 -30.35
C ILE A 568 8.10 -10.52 -30.90
N GLY A 569 7.84 -9.86 -32.04
CA GLY A 569 8.69 -8.80 -32.56
C GLY A 569 8.84 -7.62 -31.60
N VAL A 570 7.77 -7.24 -30.92
CA VAL A 570 7.81 -6.19 -29.86
C VAL A 570 8.62 -6.66 -28.65
N TRP A 571 8.40 -7.88 -28.18
CA TRP A 571 9.19 -8.46 -27.10
C TRP A 571 10.69 -8.44 -27.38
N LYS A 572 11.11 -8.84 -28.58
CA LYS A 572 12.51 -8.88 -28.98
C LYS A 572 13.19 -7.50 -28.95
N ARG A 573 12.48 -6.43 -29.37
CA ARG A 573 13.02 -5.07 -29.42
C ARG A 573 12.82 -4.25 -28.14
N ALA A 574 11.98 -4.71 -27.18
CA ALA A 574 11.78 -4.02 -25.91
C ALA A 574 13.11 -3.94 -25.12
N GLU A 575 13.37 -2.80 -24.51
CA GLU A 575 14.62 -2.51 -23.83
C GLU A 575 14.45 -2.45 -22.30
N GLY A 576 15.41 -2.99 -21.57
CA GLY A 576 15.38 -3.01 -20.11
C GLY A 576 14.31 -3.92 -19.50
N ILE A 577 14.43 -4.17 -18.20
CA ILE A 577 13.54 -5.07 -17.45
C ILE A 577 12.11 -4.52 -17.37
N PRO A 578 11.86 -3.24 -17.04
CA PRO A 578 10.49 -2.73 -16.88
C PRO A 578 9.68 -2.76 -18.17
N GLU A 579 10.28 -2.39 -19.31
CA GLU A 579 9.56 -2.42 -20.60
C GLU A 579 9.25 -3.86 -21.03
N LYS A 580 10.22 -4.77 -20.88
CA LYS A 580 10.01 -6.21 -21.14
C LYS A 580 8.90 -6.80 -20.29
N LEU A 581 8.86 -6.49 -19.00
CA LEU A 581 7.78 -6.95 -18.12
C LEU A 581 6.41 -6.40 -18.53
N SER A 582 6.34 -5.14 -18.97
CA SER A 582 5.09 -4.55 -19.46
C SER A 582 4.58 -5.29 -20.69
N VAL A 583 5.46 -5.60 -21.66
CA VAL A 583 5.13 -6.40 -22.85
C VAL A 583 4.67 -7.81 -22.46
N LEU A 584 5.41 -8.48 -21.57
CA LEU A 584 5.04 -9.82 -21.09
C LEU A 584 3.69 -9.84 -20.34
N ASN A 585 3.35 -8.77 -19.64
CA ASN A 585 2.03 -8.65 -19.00
C ASN A 585 0.89 -8.55 -20.04
N ASP A 586 1.10 -7.79 -21.12
CA ASP A 586 0.16 -7.74 -22.24
C ASP A 586 0.05 -9.11 -22.96
N MET A 587 1.17 -9.84 -23.13
CA MET A 587 1.16 -11.21 -23.65
C MET A 587 0.36 -12.17 -22.77
N ALA A 588 0.53 -12.08 -21.43
CA ALA A 588 -0.22 -12.91 -20.51
C ALA A 588 -1.73 -12.62 -20.57
N PHE A 589 -2.11 -11.35 -20.67
CA PHE A 589 -3.51 -10.98 -20.89
C PHE A 589 -4.07 -11.56 -22.19
N LEU A 590 -3.33 -11.49 -23.30
CA LEU A 590 -3.77 -12.05 -24.59
C LEU A 590 -3.91 -13.56 -24.50
N ARG A 591 -2.98 -14.26 -23.85
CA ARG A 591 -3.05 -15.70 -23.64
C ARG A 591 -4.30 -16.12 -22.85
N GLU A 592 -4.64 -15.40 -21.78
CA GLU A 592 -5.83 -15.74 -20.98
C GLU A 592 -7.15 -15.34 -21.65
N SER A 593 -7.11 -14.41 -22.61
CA SER A 593 -8.32 -13.86 -23.25
C SER A 593 -8.69 -14.52 -24.56
N PHE A 594 -7.76 -15.23 -25.22
CA PHE A 594 -7.97 -15.79 -26.56
C PHE A 594 -7.56 -17.26 -26.59
N GLU A 595 -8.46 -18.12 -27.07
CA GLU A 595 -8.14 -19.50 -27.37
C GLU A 595 -7.05 -19.57 -28.47
N ASN A 596 -6.17 -20.55 -28.39
CA ASN A 596 -5.05 -20.76 -29.32
C ASN A 596 -4.04 -19.61 -29.40
N CYS A 597 -3.88 -18.82 -28.33
CA CYS A 597 -2.82 -17.84 -28.23
C CYS A 597 -1.56 -18.51 -27.64
N HIS A 598 -0.54 -18.70 -28.47
CA HIS A 598 0.75 -19.27 -28.08
C HIS A 598 1.88 -18.33 -28.49
N PHE A 599 2.86 -18.19 -27.63
CA PHE A 599 4.06 -17.40 -27.90
C PHE A 599 5.28 -18.31 -27.86
N GLU A 600 6.05 -18.34 -28.95
CA GLU A 600 7.30 -19.09 -29.05
C GLU A 600 8.46 -18.20 -28.64
N PHE A 601 9.14 -18.55 -27.55
CA PHE A 601 10.37 -17.91 -27.11
C PHE A 601 11.56 -18.74 -27.60
N GLU A 602 12.59 -18.09 -28.17
CA GLU A 602 13.83 -18.75 -28.54
C GLU A 602 14.53 -19.25 -27.26
N GLN A 603 14.82 -20.55 -27.21
CA GLN A 603 15.27 -21.22 -25.99
C GLN A 603 16.57 -20.64 -25.41
N SER A 604 16.57 -20.44 -24.11
CA SER A 604 17.70 -20.38 -23.16
C SER A 604 18.62 -19.16 -23.07
N ASN A 605 18.73 -18.28 -24.06
CA ASN A 605 19.63 -17.11 -23.93
C ASN A 605 18.92 -15.81 -23.56
N GLU A 606 17.64 -15.66 -23.86
CA GLU A 606 16.88 -14.44 -23.62
C GLU A 606 16.62 -14.17 -22.13
N THR A 607 16.35 -15.23 -21.33
CA THR A 607 16.15 -15.11 -19.88
C THR A 607 17.47 -14.90 -19.12
N LYS A 608 18.59 -15.44 -19.64
CA LYS A 608 19.92 -15.27 -19.00
C LYS A 608 20.48 -13.86 -19.12
N LEU A 609 20.04 -13.10 -20.11
CA LEU A 609 20.45 -11.70 -20.31
C LEU A 609 19.79 -10.74 -19.31
N PHE A 610 18.69 -11.17 -18.70
CA PHE A 610 17.92 -10.39 -17.73
C PHE A 610 17.70 -11.21 -16.46
N PRO A 611 18.65 -11.20 -15.49
CA PRO A 611 18.52 -11.95 -14.23
C PRO A 611 17.43 -11.32 -13.34
N CYS A 612 16.16 -11.60 -13.67
CA CYS A 612 14.99 -11.09 -13.00
C CYS A 612 13.96 -12.24 -12.92
N ASN A 613 13.63 -12.65 -11.71
CA ASN A 613 12.69 -13.75 -11.46
C ASN A 613 11.33 -13.51 -12.14
N GLU A 614 10.88 -12.27 -12.16
CA GLU A 614 9.58 -11.88 -12.71
C GLU A 614 9.52 -12.13 -14.23
N ILE A 615 10.61 -11.87 -14.96
CA ILE A 615 10.72 -12.21 -16.39
C ILE A 615 10.71 -13.75 -16.56
N GLU A 616 11.52 -14.47 -15.77
CA GLU A 616 11.58 -15.94 -15.85
C GLU A 616 10.22 -16.58 -15.58
N TRP A 617 9.51 -16.14 -14.55
CA TRP A 617 8.18 -16.63 -14.21
C TRP A 617 7.18 -16.39 -15.33
N ARG A 618 7.22 -15.19 -15.92
CA ARG A 618 6.30 -14.82 -16.98
C ARG A 618 6.59 -15.56 -18.30
N VAL A 619 7.86 -15.68 -18.69
CA VAL A 619 8.26 -16.46 -19.87
C VAL A 619 7.91 -17.94 -19.69
N LYS A 620 8.19 -18.50 -18.51
CA LYS A 620 7.78 -19.88 -18.20
C LYS A 620 6.28 -20.07 -18.35
N TYR A 621 5.47 -19.20 -17.74
CA TYR A 621 4.02 -19.23 -17.86
C TYR A 621 3.56 -19.15 -19.33
N LEU A 622 4.17 -18.32 -20.13
CA LEU A 622 3.77 -18.10 -21.54
C LEU A 622 4.22 -19.24 -22.48
N SER A 623 5.23 -20.03 -22.09
CA SER A 623 5.81 -21.12 -22.91
C SER A 623 5.22 -22.49 -22.57
N GLU A 624 4.67 -22.71 -21.38
CA GLU A 624 4.17 -24.00 -20.92
C GLU A 624 2.65 -24.09 -21.11
N ASP A 625 2.14 -25.30 -21.41
CA ASP A 625 0.70 -25.58 -21.35
C ASP A 625 0.31 -25.74 -19.86
N PHE A 626 -0.44 -24.80 -19.34
CA PHE A 626 -0.95 -24.75 -17.98
C PHE A 626 -2.40 -25.20 -17.90
#